data_5ea245aaaa2a32beca34e743d8577778
#
_entry.id   5ea245aaaa2a32beca34e743d8577778
#
_cell.length_a   1.000
_cell.length_b   1.000
_cell.length_c   1.000
_cell.angle_alpha   90.00
_cell.angle_beta   90.00
_cell.angle_gamma   90.00
#
_symmetry.space_group_name_H-M   'P 1'
#
loop_
_entity.id
_entity.type
_entity.pdbx_description
1 polymer ?
#
loop_
_entity_poly.entity_id
_entity_poly.type
_entity_poly.pdbx_seq_one_letter_code
_entity_poly.pdbx_strand_id
1 'polypeptide(L)'
;YSFVVKNTGNTTISNIDIEDAMVNVIGGPITLAPGEEDAATFTAVYLITQVDIDLGSITNTAIVSGLNPAGVLITDTSDDDSFLQDDPTVTTLCQNNAIALIKTGVFNDTNADNCANVKETITYSFMVKNMGNTTISGVDIEDAMVNVLGGPITLAPGQEDSASFTAVYLITQADIDTGAVTNTATVTGVTSAGVVVSDLSDDDTLTQDDPTITPLCNLAVIALIKTTILGDENGDGCIDLGETIIYDFVVTNLGNVPLTQVIVTDPMVTVQGGPVTILAGESDTESFFAIYTVTQDDVENGQIS
;
A
#
# COMPACT_ATOMS: atom_id res chain seq x y z
N TYR A 1 -30.16 17.61 -25.96
CA TYR A 1 -29.94 18.40 -27.17
C TYR A 1 -31.20 19.21 -27.48
N SER A 2 -31.00 20.43 -27.96
CA SER A 2 -31.99 21.28 -28.59
C SER A 2 -31.49 21.65 -29.98
N PHE A 3 -32.39 21.72 -30.95
CA PHE A 3 -31.99 21.98 -32.32
C PHE A 3 -32.62 23.31 -32.77
N VAL A 4 -31.86 24.08 -33.51
CA VAL A 4 -32.35 25.28 -34.21
C VAL A 4 -32.32 25.01 -35.71
N VAL A 5 -33.48 25.10 -36.37
CA VAL A 5 -33.61 24.92 -37.82
C VAL A 5 -34.00 26.23 -38.46
N LYS A 6 -33.27 26.63 -39.49
CA LYS A 6 -33.53 27.89 -40.22
C LYS A 6 -33.62 27.65 -41.71
N ASN A 7 -34.68 28.19 -42.33
CA ASN A 7 -34.77 28.24 -43.77
C ASN A 7 -33.98 29.43 -44.32
N THR A 8 -32.74 29.19 -44.74
CA THR A 8 -31.83 30.19 -45.31
C THR A 8 -32.12 30.49 -46.79
N GLY A 9 -33.03 29.72 -47.42
CA GLY A 9 -33.41 29.85 -48.83
C GLY A 9 -34.50 30.86 -49.09
N ASN A 10 -34.96 30.92 -50.34
CA ASN A 10 -35.98 31.84 -50.82
C ASN A 10 -37.34 31.14 -51.14
N THR A 11 -37.46 29.86 -50.83
CA THR A 11 -38.71 29.07 -51.01
C THR A 11 -39.08 28.40 -49.70
N THR A 12 -40.38 28.13 -49.50
CA THR A 12 -40.87 27.38 -48.33
C THR A 12 -40.31 25.95 -48.34
N ILE A 13 -39.86 25.48 -47.19
CA ILE A 13 -39.46 24.07 -46.98
C ILE A 13 -40.51 23.41 -46.08
N SER A 14 -41.04 22.29 -46.51
CA SER A 14 -42.08 21.51 -45.82
C SER A 14 -41.54 20.12 -45.41
N ASN A 15 -42.28 19.44 -44.53
CA ASN A 15 -41.88 18.12 -43.98
C ASN A 15 -40.44 18.12 -43.44
N ILE A 16 -40.08 19.20 -42.74
CA ILE A 16 -38.79 19.28 -42.12
C ILE A 16 -38.75 18.33 -40.93
N ASP A 17 -37.78 17.43 -40.93
CA ASP A 17 -37.52 16.50 -39.85
C ASP A 17 -36.02 16.36 -39.58
N ILE A 18 -35.64 15.88 -38.38
CA ILE A 18 -34.25 15.70 -37.95
C ILE A 18 -34.01 14.24 -37.61
N GLU A 19 -32.95 13.69 -38.20
CA GLU A 19 -32.41 12.37 -37.87
C GLU A 19 -31.07 12.51 -37.19
N ASP A 20 -30.86 11.72 -36.13
CA ASP A 20 -29.64 11.65 -35.33
C ASP A 20 -29.32 10.18 -35.04
N ALA A 21 -28.09 9.76 -35.29
CA ALA A 21 -27.66 8.38 -35.12
C ALA A 21 -27.49 7.94 -33.65
N MET A 22 -27.30 8.91 -32.73
CA MET A 22 -27.09 8.63 -31.32
C MET A 22 -28.34 8.72 -30.48
N VAL A 23 -29.32 9.56 -30.88
CA VAL A 23 -30.49 9.87 -30.06
C VAL A 23 -31.78 9.84 -30.90
N ASN A 24 -32.88 9.55 -30.24
CA ASN A 24 -34.19 9.72 -30.84
C ASN A 24 -34.65 11.17 -30.72
N VAL A 25 -34.73 11.88 -31.84
CA VAL A 25 -35.20 13.25 -31.87
C VAL A 25 -36.73 13.25 -31.77
N ILE A 26 -37.28 14.08 -30.94
CA ILE A 26 -38.73 14.28 -30.73
C ILE A 26 -39.08 15.63 -31.30
N GLY A 27 -40.19 15.68 -32.03
CA GLY A 27 -40.73 16.87 -32.70
C GLY A 27 -40.94 16.62 -34.18
N GLY A 28 -41.47 17.63 -34.87
CA GLY A 28 -41.73 17.59 -36.33
C GLY A 28 -42.79 16.62 -36.84
N PRO A 29 -42.97 16.50 -38.14
CA PRO A 29 -42.37 17.43 -39.12
C PRO A 29 -42.97 18.85 -39.07
N ILE A 30 -42.16 19.87 -39.41
CA ILE A 30 -42.58 21.29 -39.47
C ILE A 30 -42.47 21.84 -40.89
N THR A 31 -42.92 23.11 -41.05
CA THR A 31 -42.78 23.86 -42.29
C THR A 31 -42.25 25.25 -41.97
N LEU A 32 -41.22 25.71 -42.68
CA LEU A 32 -40.62 27.03 -42.53
C LEU A 32 -40.70 27.85 -43.80
N ALA A 33 -41.26 29.09 -43.71
CA ALA A 33 -41.21 30.09 -44.75
C ALA A 33 -39.75 30.57 -44.96
N PRO A 34 -39.46 31.25 -46.10
CA PRO A 34 -38.14 31.85 -46.33
C PRO A 34 -37.71 32.78 -45.19
N GLY A 35 -36.51 32.51 -44.63
CA GLY A 35 -35.93 33.27 -43.51
C GLY A 35 -36.46 32.91 -42.12
N GLU A 36 -37.47 32.03 -42.03
CA GLU A 36 -38.06 31.61 -40.77
C GLU A 36 -37.15 30.62 -40.04
N GLU A 37 -37.20 30.66 -38.68
CA GLU A 37 -36.42 29.86 -37.78
C GLU A 37 -37.33 29.17 -36.72
N ASP A 38 -37.04 27.93 -36.38
CA ASP A 38 -37.64 27.18 -35.26
C ASP A 38 -36.55 26.74 -34.30
N ALA A 39 -36.70 27.05 -33.02
CA ALA A 39 -35.76 26.71 -31.94
C ALA A 39 -36.45 25.94 -30.80
N ALA A 40 -37.68 25.50 -30.99
CA ALA A 40 -38.48 24.93 -29.90
C ALA A 40 -39.05 23.54 -30.16
N THR A 41 -39.21 23.18 -31.43
CA THR A 41 -39.93 21.94 -31.79
C THR A 41 -39.10 20.70 -31.60
N PHE A 42 -37.81 20.72 -31.91
CA PHE A 42 -36.94 19.53 -31.90
C PHE A 42 -36.10 19.44 -30.67
N THR A 43 -36.22 18.31 -29.98
CA THR A 43 -35.39 18.01 -28.77
C THR A 43 -34.99 16.55 -28.74
N ALA A 44 -33.87 16.25 -28.08
CA ALA A 44 -33.43 14.87 -27.82
C ALA A 44 -32.72 14.75 -26.48
N VAL A 45 -32.78 13.55 -25.92
CA VAL A 45 -32.06 13.24 -24.66
C VAL A 45 -31.09 12.10 -24.92
N TYR A 46 -29.84 12.30 -24.54
CA TYR A 46 -28.79 11.28 -24.50
C TYR A 46 -28.49 10.89 -23.09
N LEU A 47 -28.39 9.59 -22.82
CA LEU A 47 -27.98 9.08 -21.50
C LEU A 47 -26.48 8.86 -21.52
N ILE A 48 -25.75 9.67 -20.71
CA ILE A 48 -24.28 9.57 -20.58
C ILE A 48 -23.89 8.20 -20.03
N THR A 49 -22.95 7.55 -20.68
CA THR A 49 -22.38 6.25 -20.30
C THR A 49 -21.02 6.40 -19.65
N GLN A 50 -20.52 5.33 -19.01
CA GLN A 50 -19.16 5.33 -18.46
C GLN A 50 -18.10 5.51 -19.56
N VAL A 51 -18.35 4.97 -20.75
CA VAL A 51 -17.43 5.13 -21.89
C VAL A 51 -17.29 6.59 -22.29
N ASP A 52 -18.38 7.37 -22.26
CA ASP A 52 -18.34 8.80 -22.56
C ASP A 52 -17.52 9.58 -21.52
N ILE A 53 -17.70 9.24 -20.24
CA ILE A 53 -16.92 9.82 -19.16
C ILE A 53 -15.44 9.48 -19.33
N ASP A 54 -15.12 8.23 -19.63
CA ASP A 54 -13.77 7.76 -19.85
C ASP A 54 -13.09 8.43 -21.06
N LEU A 55 -13.86 8.78 -22.10
CA LEU A 55 -13.40 9.56 -23.25
C LEU A 55 -13.29 11.07 -22.96
N GLY A 56 -14.01 11.56 -21.96
CA GLY A 56 -14.02 12.98 -21.55
C GLY A 56 -14.87 13.89 -22.42
N SER A 57 -15.54 13.39 -23.46
CA SER A 57 -16.45 14.16 -24.30
C SER A 57 -17.38 13.27 -25.09
N ILE A 58 -18.52 13.83 -25.47
CA ILE A 58 -19.48 13.27 -26.43
C ILE A 58 -19.46 14.14 -27.66
N THR A 59 -19.27 13.52 -28.83
CA THR A 59 -19.33 14.17 -30.13
C THR A 59 -20.55 13.65 -30.89
N ASN A 60 -21.44 14.55 -31.33
CA ASN A 60 -22.68 14.20 -32.00
C ASN A 60 -22.95 15.07 -33.22
N THR A 61 -23.58 14.52 -34.23
CA THR A 61 -24.08 15.18 -35.43
C THR A 61 -25.49 14.74 -35.75
N ALA A 62 -26.31 15.65 -36.24
CA ALA A 62 -27.66 15.35 -36.74
C ALA A 62 -27.80 15.80 -38.19
N ILE A 63 -28.78 15.28 -38.89
CA ILE A 63 -29.11 15.67 -40.26
C ILE A 63 -30.55 16.19 -40.29
N VAL A 64 -30.76 17.41 -40.74
CA VAL A 64 -32.07 17.95 -41.05
C VAL A 64 -32.40 17.67 -42.52
N SER A 65 -33.65 17.30 -42.79
CA SER A 65 -34.16 17.10 -44.14
C SER A 65 -35.51 17.75 -44.32
N GLY A 66 -35.84 18.18 -45.51
CA GLY A 66 -37.16 18.74 -45.89
C GLY A 66 -37.36 18.79 -47.40
N LEU A 67 -38.58 19.15 -47.84
CA LEU A 67 -38.95 19.21 -49.25
C LEU A 67 -39.23 20.66 -49.66
N ASN A 68 -38.67 21.07 -50.80
CA ASN A 68 -39.06 22.35 -51.43
C ASN A 68 -40.43 22.19 -52.18
N PRO A 69 -41.06 23.25 -52.71
CA PRO A 69 -42.34 23.18 -53.44
C PRO A 69 -42.31 22.32 -54.69
N ALA A 70 -41.15 22.03 -55.25
CA ALA A 70 -41.00 21.10 -56.39
C ALA A 70 -40.83 19.63 -55.97
N GLY A 71 -40.88 19.31 -54.65
CA GLY A 71 -40.66 18.00 -54.09
C GLY A 71 -39.22 17.52 -54.08
N VAL A 72 -38.27 18.43 -54.19
CA VAL A 72 -36.83 18.11 -54.13
C VAL A 72 -36.40 18.10 -52.65
N LEU A 73 -35.70 17.03 -52.29
CA LEU A 73 -35.13 16.87 -50.95
C LEU A 73 -33.99 17.89 -50.75
N ILE A 74 -34.07 18.60 -49.62
CA ILE A 74 -33.03 19.50 -49.13
C ILE A 74 -32.52 18.90 -47.82
N THR A 75 -31.20 18.84 -47.61
CA THR A 75 -30.55 18.31 -46.39
C THR A 75 -29.43 19.20 -45.94
N ASP A 76 -29.17 19.19 -44.66
CA ASP A 76 -28.06 19.87 -44.05
C ASP A 76 -27.57 19.07 -42.84
N THR A 77 -26.25 19.11 -42.54
CA THR A 77 -25.65 18.49 -41.33
C THR A 77 -25.56 19.56 -40.26
N SER A 78 -25.79 19.17 -38.99
CA SER A 78 -25.76 20.11 -37.87
C SER A 78 -24.40 20.72 -37.66
N ASP A 79 -24.41 21.99 -37.33
CA ASP A 79 -23.28 22.76 -36.83
C ASP A 79 -23.36 22.89 -35.31
N ASP A 80 -22.24 23.30 -34.63
CA ASP A 80 -22.26 23.56 -33.21
C ASP A 80 -22.58 25.00 -32.84
N ASP A 81 -22.21 25.99 -33.67
CA ASP A 81 -22.34 27.43 -33.37
C ASP A 81 -22.77 28.32 -34.56
N SER A 82 -22.86 27.80 -35.77
CA SER A 82 -23.20 28.54 -36.96
C SER A 82 -24.11 27.78 -37.94
N PHE A 83 -24.66 28.40 -38.99
CA PHE A 83 -25.40 27.72 -40.05
C PHE A 83 -24.59 27.51 -41.34
N LEU A 84 -23.25 27.56 -41.25
CA LEU A 84 -22.38 27.60 -42.41
C LEU A 84 -21.24 26.58 -42.40
N GLN A 85 -21.17 25.74 -41.35
CA GLN A 85 -20.14 24.72 -41.18
C GLN A 85 -20.85 23.39 -40.99
N ASP A 86 -20.16 22.27 -41.18
CA ASP A 86 -20.68 20.93 -40.92
C ASP A 86 -19.84 20.30 -39.80
N ASP A 87 -19.74 20.96 -38.65
CA ASP A 87 -18.92 20.49 -37.53
C ASP A 87 -19.76 19.91 -36.38
N PRO A 88 -19.28 18.86 -35.71
CA PRO A 88 -20.04 18.16 -34.71
C PRO A 88 -20.17 18.97 -33.41
N THR A 89 -21.35 18.86 -32.77
CA THR A 89 -21.52 19.34 -31.40
C THR A 89 -20.66 18.52 -30.44
N VAL A 90 -19.78 19.17 -29.67
CA VAL A 90 -18.91 18.54 -28.67
C VAL A 90 -19.35 18.93 -27.26
N THR A 91 -19.78 17.96 -26.47
CA THR A 91 -20.09 18.13 -25.05
C THR A 91 -18.96 17.59 -24.21
N THR A 92 -18.21 18.45 -23.52
CA THR A 92 -17.14 18.03 -22.62
C THR A 92 -17.68 17.50 -21.30
N LEU A 93 -17.09 16.43 -20.80
CA LEU A 93 -17.42 15.79 -19.52
C LEU A 93 -16.29 15.97 -18.52
N CYS A 94 -16.65 16.29 -17.29
CA CYS A 94 -15.69 16.42 -16.21
C CYS A 94 -15.13 15.06 -15.83
N GLN A 95 -13.79 14.94 -15.81
CA GLN A 95 -13.08 13.76 -15.32
C GLN A 95 -12.41 14.08 -13.99
N ASN A 96 -12.64 13.24 -12.98
CA ASN A 96 -11.90 13.20 -11.73
C ASN A 96 -11.11 11.89 -11.70
N ASN A 97 -9.79 11.99 -11.72
CA ASN A 97 -8.88 10.85 -11.78
C ASN A 97 -8.17 10.73 -10.44
N ALA A 98 -8.54 9.76 -9.62
CA ALA A 98 -7.96 9.55 -8.29
C ALA A 98 -7.98 8.07 -7.92
N ILE A 99 -6.90 7.62 -7.31
CA ILE A 99 -6.73 6.26 -6.77
C ILE A 99 -6.26 6.38 -5.33
N ALA A 100 -6.56 5.39 -4.48
CA ALA A 100 -6.11 5.35 -3.11
C ALA A 100 -5.68 3.93 -2.72
N LEU A 101 -4.70 3.82 -1.81
CA LEU A 101 -4.10 2.57 -1.36
C LEU A 101 -4.05 2.49 0.17
N ILE A 102 -4.63 1.43 0.76
CA ILE A 102 -4.35 1.04 2.14
C ILE A 102 -3.45 -0.19 2.12
N LYS A 103 -2.45 -0.19 3.01
CA LYS A 103 -1.55 -1.32 3.24
C LYS A 103 -1.57 -1.68 4.72
N THR A 104 -1.80 -2.96 5.02
CA THR A 104 -1.79 -3.49 6.38
C THR A 104 -0.76 -4.60 6.51
N GLY A 105 -0.13 -4.72 7.69
CA GLY A 105 0.87 -5.74 8.00
C GLY A 105 0.44 -6.60 9.18
N VAL A 106 0.53 -7.93 9.02
CA VAL A 106 0.26 -8.90 10.09
C VAL A 106 1.52 -9.72 10.35
N PHE A 107 2.01 -9.66 11.59
CA PHE A 107 3.10 -10.51 12.05
C PHE A 107 2.63 -11.97 12.17
N ASN A 108 3.40 -12.89 11.62
CA ASN A 108 3.14 -14.34 11.66
C ASN A 108 4.09 -14.97 12.67
N ASP A 109 3.61 -15.13 13.89
CA ASP A 109 4.28 -15.85 14.98
C ASP A 109 4.13 -17.34 14.73
N THR A 110 5.20 -18.00 14.27
CA THR A 110 5.17 -19.41 13.87
C THR A 110 5.41 -20.38 15.02
N ASN A 111 6.03 -19.89 16.11
CA ASN A 111 6.34 -20.71 17.29
C ASN A 111 5.39 -20.45 18.47
N ALA A 112 4.52 -19.44 18.35
CA ALA A 112 3.52 -19.02 19.34
C ALA A 112 4.12 -18.58 20.69
N ASP A 113 5.29 -17.93 20.65
CA ASP A 113 5.92 -17.36 21.83
C ASP A 113 5.54 -15.88 22.07
N ASN A 114 4.76 -15.30 21.18
CA ASN A 114 4.31 -13.91 21.13
C ASN A 114 5.46 -12.91 20.97
N CYS A 115 6.62 -13.32 20.52
CA CYS A 115 7.75 -12.48 20.20
C CYS A 115 8.29 -12.76 18.81
N ALA A 116 8.85 -11.74 18.17
CA ALA A 116 9.42 -11.90 16.85
C ALA A 116 10.77 -12.62 16.90
N ASN A 117 10.94 -13.56 16.00
CA ASN A 117 12.19 -14.26 15.77
C ASN A 117 12.69 -14.08 14.34
N VAL A 118 14.00 -14.13 14.17
CA VAL A 118 14.60 -14.07 12.83
C VAL A 118 14.07 -15.20 11.96
N LYS A 119 13.65 -14.87 10.72
CA LYS A 119 13.00 -15.73 9.72
C LYS A 119 11.50 -15.94 9.90
N GLU A 120 10.88 -15.41 10.93
CA GLU A 120 9.44 -15.22 10.91
C GLU A 120 9.05 -14.13 9.92
N THR A 121 7.77 -13.98 9.64
CA THR A 121 7.33 -13.15 8.53
C THR A 121 6.27 -12.13 8.91
N ILE A 122 6.17 -11.07 8.12
CA ILE A 122 5.00 -10.19 8.07
C ILE A 122 4.30 -10.43 6.73
N THR A 123 3.01 -10.70 6.78
CA THR A 123 2.17 -10.72 5.58
C THR A 123 1.56 -9.34 5.40
N TYR A 124 1.80 -8.72 4.24
CA TYR A 124 1.15 -7.48 3.82
C TYR A 124 -0.05 -7.77 2.94
N SER A 125 -1.15 -7.09 3.25
CA SER A 125 -2.38 -7.05 2.46
C SER A 125 -2.62 -5.62 1.98
N PHE A 126 -3.21 -5.51 0.79
CA PHE A 126 -3.42 -4.23 0.12
C PHE A 126 -4.88 -4.08 -0.26
N MET A 127 -5.44 -2.88 -0.04
CA MET A 127 -6.75 -2.50 -0.54
C MET A 127 -6.59 -1.27 -1.43
N VAL A 128 -6.92 -1.43 -2.70
CA VAL A 128 -6.87 -0.37 -3.71
C VAL A 128 -8.26 0.08 -4.06
N LYS A 129 -8.49 1.39 -4.17
CA LYS A 129 -9.78 1.97 -4.51
C LYS A 129 -9.67 3.05 -5.57
N ASN A 130 -10.52 2.96 -6.58
CA ASN A 130 -10.72 4.06 -7.53
C ASN A 130 -11.62 5.13 -6.89
N MET A 131 -11.04 6.27 -6.54
CA MET A 131 -11.74 7.40 -5.91
C MET A 131 -12.30 8.40 -6.93
N GLY A 132 -12.05 8.16 -8.22
CA GLY A 132 -12.46 9.00 -9.34
C GLY A 132 -13.77 8.56 -10.00
N ASN A 133 -14.07 9.20 -11.14
CA ASN A 133 -15.22 8.88 -11.99
C ASN A 133 -14.82 8.29 -13.36
N THR A 134 -13.53 8.02 -13.58
CA THR A 134 -13.01 7.36 -14.79
C THR A 134 -12.52 5.95 -14.47
N THR A 135 -12.57 5.05 -15.46
CA THR A 135 -12.00 3.71 -15.34
C THR A 135 -10.47 3.81 -15.30
N ILE A 136 -9.83 3.13 -14.33
CA ILE A 136 -8.38 3.03 -14.20
C ILE A 136 -7.95 1.62 -14.54
N SER A 137 -7.03 1.49 -15.48
CA SER A 137 -6.47 0.22 -15.95
C SER A 137 -4.97 0.11 -15.62
N GLY A 138 -4.41 -1.10 -15.70
CA GLY A 138 -3.00 -1.33 -15.41
C GLY A 138 -2.65 -0.96 -13.96
N VAL A 139 -3.59 -1.10 -13.03
CA VAL A 139 -3.36 -0.81 -11.62
C VAL A 139 -2.40 -1.84 -11.06
N ASP A 140 -1.26 -1.37 -10.56
CA ASP A 140 -0.20 -2.18 -9.99
C ASP A 140 0.41 -1.51 -8.75
N ILE A 141 1.09 -2.31 -7.91
CA ILE A 141 1.66 -1.84 -6.65
C ILE A 141 3.16 -2.12 -6.63
N GLU A 142 3.95 -1.10 -6.33
CA GLU A 142 5.38 -1.20 -6.09
C GLU A 142 5.70 -0.96 -4.62
N ASP A 143 6.61 -1.76 -4.07
CA ASP A 143 7.09 -1.68 -2.70
C ASP A 143 8.61 -1.91 -2.68
N ALA A 144 9.35 -1.02 -2.03
CA ALA A 144 10.82 -1.08 -2.03
C ALA A 144 11.39 -2.20 -1.14
N MET A 145 10.60 -2.72 -0.19
CA MET A 145 11.05 -3.74 0.77
C MET A 145 10.66 -5.16 0.36
N VAL A 146 9.55 -5.31 -0.37
CA VAL A 146 8.99 -6.62 -0.70
C VAL A 146 8.56 -6.71 -2.16
N ASN A 147 8.55 -7.93 -2.69
CA ASN A 147 7.93 -8.19 -3.98
C ASN A 147 6.42 -8.38 -3.80
N VAL A 148 5.64 -7.46 -4.35
CA VAL A 148 4.19 -7.57 -4.35
C VAL A 148 3.76 -8.56 -5.42
N LEU A 149 2.90 -9.50 -5.05
CA LEU A 149 2.30 -10.49 -5.94
C LEU A 149 0.88 -10.05 -6.30
N GLY A 150 0.50 -10.23 -7.54
CA GLY A 150 -0.80 -9.84 -8.08
C GLY A 150 -0.69 -8.82 -9.20
N GLY A 151 -1.85 -8.29 -9.66
CA GLY A 151 -1.91 -7.28 -10.71
C GLY A 151 -1.35 -7.70 -12.08
N PRO A 152 -1.38 -6.78 -13.07
CA PRO A 152 -2.17 -5.56 -12.98
C PRO A 152 -3.68 -5.82 -13.06
N ILE A 153 -4.50 -4.95 -12.43
CA ILE A 153 -5.96 -5.03 -12.45
C ILE A 153 -6.59 -3.78 -13.09
N THR A 154 -7.92 -3.81 -13.27
CA THR A 154 -8.71 -2.67 -13.73
C THR A 154 -9.79 -2.37 -12.71
N LEU A 155 -9.97 -1.10 -12.35
CA LEU A 155 -10.98 -0.63 -11.42
C LEU A 155 -11.95 0.34 -12.07
N ALA A 156 -13.23 -0.01 -12.07
CA ALA A 156 -14.30 0.93 -12.42
C ALA A 156 -14.42 2.05 -11.36
N PRO A 157 -15.09 3.16 -11.67
CA PRO A 157 -15.33 4.23 -10.71
C PRO A 157 -15.94 3.74 -9.39
N GLY A 158 -15.33 4.11 -8.28
CA GLY A 158 -15.74 3.71 -6.93
C GLY A 158 -15.45 2.25 -6.57
N GLN A 159 -14.93 1.44 -7.50
CA GLN A 159 -14.59 0.04 -7.24
C GLN A 159 -13.39 -0.07 -6.30
N GLU A 160 -13.43 -1.10 -5.46
CA GLU A 160 -12.41 -1.48 -4.49
C GLU A 160 -11.95 -2.92 -4.74
N ASP A 161 -10.65 -3.18 -4.59
CA ASP A 161 -10.05 -4.52 -4.59
C ASP A 161 -9.18 -4.69 -3.34
N SER A 162 -9.42 -5.75 -2.59
CA SER A 162 -8.67 -6.12 -1.38
C SER A 162 -8.12 -7.56 -1.42
N ALA A 163 -8.18 -8.19 -2.57
CA ALA A 163 -7.85 -9.61 -2.71
C ALA A 163 -6.72 -9.91 -3.71
N SER A 164 -6.50 -9.01 -4.67
CA SER A 164 -5.57 -9.29 -5.78
C SER A 164 -4.10 -9.15 -5.40
N PHE A 165 -3.77 -8.33 -4.39
CA PHE A 165 -2.38 -8.02 -4.06
C PHE A 165 -1.99 -8.53 -2.68
N THR A 166 -0.79 -9.13 -2.59
CA THR A 166 -0.21 -9.59 -1.33
C THR A 166 1.31 -9.57 -1.40
N ALA A 167 1.97 -9.44 -0.23
CA ALA A 167 3.42 -9.57 -0.13
C ALA A 167 3.83 -10.19 1.21
N VAL A 168 5.03 -10.75 1.26
CA VAL A 168 5.60 -11.33 2.48
C VAL A 168 6.99 -10.73 2.72
N TYR A 169 7.21 -10.24 3.93
CA TYR A 169 8.50 -9.75 4.42
C TYR A 169 9.11 -10.75 5.38
N LEU A 170 10.40 -11.01 5.27
CA LEU A 170 11.16 -11.87 6.18
C LEU A 170 11.84 -11.01 7.26
N ILE A 171 11.47 -11.21 8.52
CA ILE A 171 11.97 -10.46 9.67
C ILE A 171 13.47 -10.72 9.86
N THR A 172 14.21 -9.63 10.03
CA THR A 172 15.66 -9.63 10.33
C THR A 172 15.93 -9.31 11.81
N GLN A 173 17.15 -9.58 12.28
CA GLN A 173 17.55 -9.17 13.64
C GLN A 173 17.48 -7.65 13.83
N ALA A 174 17.82 -6.87 12.81
CA ALA A 174 17.76 -5.42 12.87
C ALA A 174 16.33 -4.89 13.11
N ASP A 175 15.32 -5.56 12.53
CA ASP A 175 13.90 -5.22 12.75
C ASP A 175 13.49 -5.50 14.21
N ILE A 176 13.92 -6.64 14.75
CA ILE A 176 13.67 -7.01 16.14
C ILE A 176 14.34 -6.01 17.08
N ASP A 177 15.59 -5.64 16.82
CA ASP A 177 16.34 -4.68 17.62
C ASP A 177 15.68 -3.29 17.66
N THR A 178 15.05 -2.87 16.54
CA THR A 178 14.28 -1.62 16.47
C THR A 178 12.88 -1.73 17.06
N GLY A 179 12.33 -2.94 17.21
CA GLY A 179 11.02 -3.22 17.77
C GLY A 179 9.84 -3.00 16.83
N ALA A 180 10.08 -2.72 15.56
CA ALA A 180 9.04 -2.58 14.54
C ALA A 180 9.60 -2.66 13.13
N VAL A 181 8.76 -3.04 12.17
CA VAL A 181 8.98 -2.85 10.73
C VAL A 181 8.08 -1.75 10.22
N THR A 182 8.67 -0.74 9.58
CA THR A 182 7.96 0.37 8.94
C THR A 182 8.10 0.23 7.43
N ASN A 183 6.98 0.22 6.71
CA ASN A 183 6.98 0.00 5.26
C ASN A 183 5.90 0.84 4.56
N THR A 184 6.20 1.29 3.34
CA THR A 184 5.29 2.02 2.45
C THR A 184 5.26 1.34 1.08
N ALA A 185 4.17 1.51 0.36
CA ALA A 185 4.02 1.06 -1.03
C ALA A 185 3.40 2.18 -1.87
N THR A 186 3.53 2.10 -3.18
CA THR A 186 2.92 3.05 -4.11
C THR A 186 2.04 2.27 -5.10
N VAL A 187 0.78 2.67 -5.23
CA VAL A 187 -0.09 2.21 -6.31
C VAL A 187 0.01 3.16 -7.49
N THR A 188 -0.01 2.61 -8.70
CA THR A 188 -0.11 3.36 -9.96
C THR A 188 -1.18 2.75 -10.86
N GLY A 189 -1.73 3.57 -11.74
CA GLY A 189 -2.67 3.13 -12.77
C GLY A 189 -2.82 4.19 -13.86
N VAL A 190 -3.51 3.86 -14.94
CA VAL A 190 -3.67 4.74 -16.11
C VAL A 190 -5.14 4.79 -16.53
N THR A 191 -5.67 5.99 -16.74
CA THR A 191 -7.00 6.20 -17.31
C THR A 191 -7.01 5.95 -18.81
N SER A 192 -8.19 5.81 -19.42
CA SER A 192 -8.34 5.67 -20.88
C SER A 192 -7.80 6.87 -21.67
N ALA A 193 -7.78 8.05 -21.06
CA ALA A 193 -7.18 9.26 -21.63
C ALA A 193 -5.64 9.29 -21.50
N GLY A 194 -5.00 8.24 -20.92
CA GLY A 194 -3.55 8.17 -20.73
C GLY A 194 -3.04 8.96 -19.53
N VAL A 195 -3.90 9.40 -18.63
CA VAL A 195 -3.51 10.10 -17.41
C VAL A 195 -3.05 9.06 -16.37
N VAL A 196 -1.80 9.20 -15.91
CA VAL A 196 -1.28 8.37 -14.81
C VAL A 196 -1.82 8.90 -13.49
N VAL A 197 -2.34 8.00 -12.67
CA VAL A 197 -2.73 8.25 -11.28
C VAL A 197 -1.86 7.42 -10.35
N SER A 198 -1.55 7.96 -9.19
CA SER A 198 -0.75 7.27 -8.17
C SER A 198 -1.14 7.71 -6.78
N ASP A 199 -0.87 6.86 -5.80
CA ASP A 199 -1.06 7.11 -4.38
C ASP A 199 -0.01 6.38 -3.55
N LEU A 200 0.40 6.98 -2.43
CA LEU A 200 1.27 6.33 -1.45
C LEU A 200 0.39 5.66 -0.38
N SER A 201 0.76 4.48 0.08
CA SER A 201 -0.06 3.72 1.00
C SER A 201 -0.27 4.39 2.34
N ASP A 202 -1.51 4.33 2.82
CA ASP A 202 -1.94 4.60 4.19
C ASP A 202 -1.96 3.31 5.02
N ASP A 203 -2.01 3.42 6.35
CA ASP A 203 -2.15 2.25 7.23
C ASP A 203 -3.62 1.94 7.60
N ASP A 204 -4.52 2.95 7.61
CA ASP A 204 -5.91 2.77 8.05
C ASP A 204 -6.96 3.61 7.29
N THR A 205 -6.58 4.66 6.57
CA THR A 205 -7.48 5.57 5.85
C THR A 205 -7.13 5.67 4.37
N LEU A 206 -7.95 6.34 3.55
CA LEU A 206 -7.72 6.54 2.10
C LEU A 206 -7.25 7.97 1.77
N THR A 207 -6.78 8.72 2.76
CA THR A 207 -6.56 10.17 2.62
C THR A 207 -5.31 10.70 3.30
N GLN A 208 -4.46 9.82 3.81
CA GLN A 208 -3.18 10.14 4.45
C GLN A 208 -2.07 9.40 3.70
N ASP A 209 -0.83 9.79 3.88
CA ASP A 209 0.34 9.13 3.29
C ASP A 209 1.24 8.66 4.44
N ASP A 210 0.73 7.81 5.33
CA ASP A 210 1.47 7.32 6.48
C ASP A 210 1.90 5.85 6.34
N PRO A 211 3.09 5.50 6.84
CA PRO A 211 3.63 4.17 6.66
C PRO A 211 2.89 3.14 7.51
N THR A 212 2.74 1.94 6.99
CA THR A 212 2.35 0.76 7.77
C THR A 212 3.43 0.42 8.79
N ILE A 213 3.09 0.44 10.09
CA ILE A 213 3.98 0.06 11.18
C ILE A 213 3.51 -1.28 11.76
N THR A 214 4.35 -2.31 11.66
CA THR A 214 4.12 -3.61 12.29
C THR A 214 5.01 -3.72 13.53
N PRO A 215 4.47 -3.60 14.76
CA PRO A 215 5.26 -3.71 15.97
C PRO A 215 5.77 -5.12 16.17
N LEU A 216 7.01 -5.23 16.66
CA LEU A 216 7.67 -6.48 17.00
C LEU A 216 8.03 -6.47 18.48
N CYS A 217 7.82 -7.61 19.15
CA CYS A 217 8.29 -7.78 20.52
C CYS A 217 9.83 -7.80 20.53
N ASN A 218 10.46 -6.95 21.36
CA ASN A 218 11.87 -7.10 21.72
C ASN A 218 11.98 -7.45 23.20
N LEU A 219 12.62 -8.57 23.50
CA LEU A 219 12.71 -9.13 24.83
C LEU A 219 14.19 -9.29 25.22
N ALA A 220 14.63 -8.57 26.26
CA ALA A 220 15.95 -8.71 26.83
C ALA A 220 15.90 -9.55 28.12
N VAL A 221 16.47 -10.73 28.12
CA VAL A 221 16.49 -11.66 29.27
C VAL A 221 17.89 -12.24 29.42
N ILE A 222 18.45 -12.16 30.62
CA ILE A 222 19.76 -12.67 30.96
C ILE A 222 19.64 -13.77 32.02
N ALA A 223 20.45 -14.82 31.88
CA ALA A 223 20.60 -15.88 32.87
C ALA A 223 22.08 -16.06 33.20
N LEU A 224 22.38 -16.43 34.45
CA LEU A 224 23.72 -16.66 34.95
C LEU A 224 23.79 -18.01 35.65
N ILE A 225 24.83 -18.78 35.31
CA ILE A 225 25.24 -19.99 36.02
C ILE A 225 26.64 -19.75 36.56
N LYS A 226 26.89 -20.05 37.85
CA LYS A 226 28.20 -20.07 38.49
C LYS A 226 28.57 -21.51 38.83
N THR A 227 29.73 -21.92 38.40
CA THR A 227 30.29 -23.23 38.69
C THR A 227 31.64 -23.12 39.42
N THR A 228 32.09 -24.15 40.07
CA THR A 228 33.35 -24.19 40.79
C THR A 228 34.25 -25.31 40.29
N ILE A 229 35.53 -25.03 40.18
CA ILE A 229 36.57 -26.03 39.96
C ILE A 229 37.52 -25.92 41.16
N LEU A 230 37.69 -27.00 41.88
CA LEU A 230 38.60 -27.08 43.05
C LEU A 230 40.02 -27.34 42.55
N GLY A 231 40.94 -26.53 42.95
CA GLY A 231 42.38 -26.74 42.76
C GLY A 231 42.90 -27.53 43.97
N ASP A 232 43.34 -28.75 43.71
CA ASP A 232 44.05 -29.62 44.68
C ASP A 232 45.49 -29.68 44.20
N GLU A 233 46.27 -28.64 44.61
CA GLU A 233 47.61 -28.43 44.10
C GLU A 233 48.63 -29.39 44.72
N ASN A 234 48.30 -30.02 45.90
CA ASN A 234 49.14 -31.00 46.54
C ASN A 234 48.75 -32.47 46.20
N GLY A 235 47.54 -32.70 45.64
CA GLY A 235 47.06 -34.00 45.15
C GLY A 235 46.64 -34.95 46.25
N ASP A 236 46.23 -34.48 47.43
CA ASP A 236 45.85 -35.33 48.54
C ASP A 236 44.30 -35.59 48.62
N GLY A 237 43.53 -34.92 47.79
CA GLY A 237 42.09 -35.07 47.66
C GLY A 237 41.27 -34.18 48.61
N CYS A 238 41.94 -33.28 49.37
CA CYS A 238 41.28 -32.31 50.24
C CYS A 238 41.52 -30.90 49.69
N ILE A 239 40.80 -29.91 50.17
CA ILE A 239 41.05 -28.50 49.85
C ILE A 239 41.68 -27.87 51.10
N ASP A 240 42.91 -27.40 50.97
CA ASP A 240 43.72 -26.90 52.06
C ASP A 240 43.94 -25.38 52.02
N LEU A 241 44.50 -24.84 53.10
CA LEU A 241 44.90 -23.46 53.20
C LEU A 241 45.86 -23.09 52.07
N GLY A 242 45.52 -22.04 51.30
CA GLY A 242 46.33 -21.53 50.21
C GLY A 242 46.07 -22.13 48.84
N GLU A 243 45.34 -23.20 48.78
CA GLU A 243 44.85 -23.78 47.52
C GLU A 243 43.81 -22.89 46.86
N THR A 244 43.47 -23.15 45.59
CA THR A 244 42.64 -22.26 44.82
C THR A 244 41.28 -22.87 44.46
N ILE A 245 40.29 -22.01 44.38
CA ILE A 245 38.96 -22.31 43.78
C ILE A 245 38.78 -21.38 42.60
N ILE A 246 38.56 -21.98 41.45
CA ILE A 246 38.20 -21.23 40.24
C ILE A 246 36.69 -21.21 40.13
N TYR A 247 36.13 -20.02 40.04
CA TYR A 247 34.72 -19.81 39.70
C TYR A 247 34.60 -19.48 38.23
N ASP A 248 33.85 -20.31 37.48
CA ASP A 248 33.50 -20.04 36.11
C ASP A 248 32.05 -19.55 36.03
N PHE A 249 31.80 -18.58 35.17
CA PHE A 249 30.47 -18.01 35.00
C PHE A 249 30.01 -18.17 33.55
N VAL A 250 28.87 -18.81 33.38
CA VAL A 250 28.20 -18.90 32.09
C VAL A 250 27.05 -17.92 32.07
N VAL A 251 27.10 -16.97 31.13
CA VAL A 251 26.08 -15.96 30.96
C VAL A 251 25.33 -16.24 29.66
N THR A 252 24.01 -16.45 29.73
CA THR A 252 23.17 -16.76 28.59
C THR A 252 22.19 -15.64 28.34
N ASN A 253 22.10 -15.19 27.09
CA ASN A 253 21.03 -14.33 26.60
C ASN A 253 19.84 -15.20 26.20
N LEU A 254 18.79 -15.17 27.02
CA LEU A 254 17.53 -15.89 26.75
C LEU A 254 16.50 -15.03 25.99
N GLY A 255 16.86 -13.80 25.64
CA GLY A 255 16.01 -12.87 24.89
C GLY A 255 16.23 -12.97 23.38
N ASN A 256 15.51 -12.14 22.64
CA ASN A 256 15.59 -12.03 21.18
C ASN A 256 16.34 -10.79 20.67
N VAL A 257 16.91 -9.99 21.57
CA VAL A 257 17.76 -8.83 21.26
C VAL A 257 19.16 -9.00 21.86
N PRO A 258 20.23 -8.45 21.25
CA PRO A 258 21.58 -8.51 21.81
C PRO A 258 21.69 -7.82 23.17
N LEU A 259 22.42 -8.42 24.11
CA LEU A 259 22.79 -7.81 25.38
C LEU A 259 24.19 -7.22 25.25
N THR A 260 24.33 -5.92 25.44
CA THR A 260 25.61 -5.20 25.35
C THR A 260 26.11 -4.78 26.75
N GLN A 261 27.43 -4.56 26.89
CA GLN A 261 28.05 -4.15 28.14
C GLN A 261 27.72 -5.10 29.30
N VAL A 262 27.64 -6.39 29.02
CA VAL A 262 27.38 -7.40 30.04
C VAL A 262 28.63 -7.53 30.93
N ILE A 263 28.43 -7.44 32.27
CA ILE A 263 29.42 -7.63 33.29
C ILE A 263 28.89 -8.62 34.34
N VAL A 264 29.78 -9.36 34.97
CA VAL A 264 29.50 -10.20 36.13
C VAL A 264 30.17 -9.62 37.37
N THR A 265 29.45 -9.52 38.48
CA THR A 265 29.98 -9.10 39.77
C THR A 265 29.70 -10.16 40.82
N ASP A 266 30.66 -10.35 41.73
CA ASP A 266 30.56 -11.28 42.84
C ASP A 266 31.01 -10.57 44.13
N PRO A 267 30.29 -10.74 45.27
CA PRO A 267 30.66 -10.05 46.52
C PRO A 267 31.92 -10.57 47.18
N MET A 268 32.34 -11.80 46.88
CA MET A 268 33.51 -12.43 47.53
C MET A 268 34.79 -12.31 46.72
N VAL A 269 34.68 -12.33 45.40
CA VAL A 269 35.81 -12.39 44.50
C VAL A 269 35.74 -11.30 43.41
N THR A 270 36.91 -10.90 42.95
CA THR A 270 36.98 -10.03 41.78
C THR A 270 36.83 -10.86 40.52
N VAL A 271 35.72 -10.71 39.83
CA VAL A 271 35.48 -11.38 38.56
C VAL A 271 36.33 -10.70 37.48
N GLN A 272 37.04 -11.51 36.74
CA GLN A 272 37.81 -11.09 35.56
C GLN A 272 36.92 -11.20 34.31
N GLY A 273 37.23 -10.39 33.30
CA GLY A 273 36.53 -10.38 32.03
C GLY A 273 35.46 -9.28 31.91
N GLY A 274 34.87 -9.16 30.73
CA GLY A 274 33.87 -8.15 30.37
C GLY A 274 34.43 -6.72 30.26
N PRO A 275 33.57 -5.76 29.84
CA PRO A 275 32.20 -6.01 29.35
C PRO A 275 32.19 -6.73 28.02
N VAL A 276 31.20 -7.60 27.80
CA VAL A 276 30.99 -8.37 26.55
C VAL A 276 29.64 -8.05 25.93
N THR A 277 29.46 -8.45 24.66
CA THR A 277 28.19 -8.48 23.99
C THR A 277 27.79 -9.92 23.75
N ILE A 278 26.55 -10.31 24.12
CA ILE A 278 25.99 -11.64 23.90
C ILE A 278 24.80 -11.52 22.97
N LEU A 279 24.90 -12.14 21.79
CA LEU A 279 23.83 -12.10 20.81
C LEU A 279 22.59 -12.87 21.30
N ALA A 280 21.44 -12.63 20.66
CA ALA A 280 20.18 -13.28 21.00
C ALA A 280 20.32 -14.81 20.96
N GLY A 281 19.92 -15.48 22.05
CA GLY A 281 19.99 -16.94 22.19
C GLY A 281 21.37 -17.52 22.41
N GLU A 282 22.44 -16.70 22.49
CA GLU A 282 23.81 -17.18 22.71
C GLU A 282 24.23 -17.18 24.18
N SER A 283 25.30 -17.92 24.47
CA SER A 283 25.92 -18.01 25.79
C SER A 283 27.41 -17.65 25.69
N ASP A 284 27.89 -16.87 26.66
CA ASP A 284 29.33 -16.67 26.92
C ASP A 284 29.73 -17.66 28.01
N THR A 285 30.72 -18.52 27.71
CA THR A 285 31.19 -19.59 28.58
C THR A 285 32.67 -19.43 28.96
N GLU A 286 33.34 -18.39 28.47
CA GLU A 286 34.81 -18.29 28.57
C GLU A 286 35.28 -16.95 29.11
N SER A 287 34.47 -15.89 29.00
CA SER A 287 34.94 -14.52 29.29
C SER A 287 35.06 -14.25 30.80
N PHE A 288 34.21 -14.86 31.63
CA PHE A 288 34.07 -14.52 33.04
C PHE A 288 34.56 -15.63 33.95
N PHE A 289 35.58 -15.31 34.74
CA PHE A 289 36.08 -16.22 35.77
C PHE A 289 36.60 -15.45 36.99
N ALA A 290 36.74 -16.11 38.12
CA ALA A 290 37.38 -15.56 39.30
C ALA A 290 38.21 -16.66 40.03
N ILE A 291 39.26 -16.25 40.73
CA ILE A 291 40.09 -17.14 41.52
C ILE A 291 39.96 -16.70 42.97
N TYR A 292 39.62 -17.66 43.81
CA TYR A 292 39.60 -17.51 45.27
C TYR A 292 40.70 -18.34 45.87
N THR A 293 41.49 -17.78 46.82
CA THR A 293 42.49 -18.51 47.59
C THR A 293 41.88 -18.88 48.92
N VAL A 294 41.92 -20.15 49.29
CA VAL A 294 41.33 -20.70 50.51
C VAL A 294 42.06 -20.13 51.72
N THR A 295 41.30 -19.59 52.66
CA THR A 295 41.80 -19.03 53.90
C THR A 295 41.77 -19.98 55.08
N GLN A 296 42.45 -19.67 56.20
CA GLN A 296 42.38 -20.48 57.41
C GLN A 296 40.95 -20.57 57.97
N ASP A 297 40.21 -19.48 57.90
CA ASP A 297 38.84 -19.39 58.37
C ASP A 297 37.91 -20.32 57.58
N ASP A 298 38.14 -20.46 56.26
CA ASP A 298 37.36 -21.39 55.40
C ASP A 298 37.58 -22.84 55.79
N VAL A 299 38.88 -23.19 56.05
CA VAL A 299 39.20 -24.57 56.49
C VAL A 299 38.61 -24.86 57.85
N GLU A 300 38.66 -23.92 58.81
CA GLU A 300 38.07 -24.09 60.14
C GLU A 300 36.52 -24.16 60.10
N ASN A 301 35.91 -23.43 59.23
CA ASN A 301 34.45 -23.43 59.04
C ASN A 301 33.95 -24.61 58.20
N GLY A 302 34.83 -25.26 57.44
CA GLY A 302 34.52 -26.42 56.58
C GLY A 302 33.64 -26.06 55.38
N GLN A 303 33.49 -24.77 55.04
CA GLN A 303 32.74 -24.25 53.91
C GLN A 303 33.15 -22.83 53.51
N ILE A 304 32.96 -22.53 52.23
CA ILE A 304 33.09 -21.20 51.64
C ILE A 304 31.69 -20.77 51.19
N SER A 305 31.19 -19.64 51.63
CA SER A 305 29.81 -19.18 51.36
C SER A 305 29.76 -17.71 50.98
#